data_3edad5fcd7a28019ca944a5e10247744
#
_entry.id   3edad5fcd7a28019ca944a5e10247744
#
_cell.length_a   1.000
_cell.length_b   1.000
_cell.length_c   1.000
_cell.angle_alpha   90.00
_cell.angle_beta   90.00
_cell.angle_gamma   90.00
#
_symmetry.space_group_name_H-M   'P 1'
#
loop_
_entity.id
_entity.type
_entity.pdbx_description
1 polymer ?
#
loop_
_entity_poly.entity_id
_entity_poly.type
_entity_poly.pdbx_seq_one_letter_code
_entity_poly.pdbx_strand_id
1 'polypeptide(L)'
;MHVGMAAVFQNPQKSWTDRDVYRQELRLADLAEPLGFESIWGVEHHFTDYTMCPDVLQFLSYMAGRTERAQLGSMVVVLPWHDPMRAAEEISMLDNLSDGRLILGLGRGAGKVEFDGFRLSMDESRPRFVECAEMILTGLETGYCEYDGAFVKQPRAAIRPAPFKSFRGRTYAAAVSPDSLPIMARLGVGILIIPQKPWHEVAKELDTYRTVYRQVNGVEAPPPISAGWTFCDPDPDRAREMARRYIGGYYQTVLEHYQFQGDHLAKTKGYEYYGKMSEKIAEYGTETVIDYFVKLQVSGTPEQCYEQILDIHRRTGNSHYVGVFSYAGMPYDEAERSMRLFAAEVMPALKTLATMRAPAPAEPVASGGARDVRALGF
;
A
#
# COMPACT_ATOMS: atom_id res chain seq x y z
N MET A 1 -13.23 -8.96 9.73
CA MET A 1 -12.09 -8.23 9.14
C MET A 1 -11.37 -9.17 8.20
N HIS A 2 -10.95 -8.70 7.03
CA HIS A 2 -10.13 -9.45 6.08
C HIS A 2 -8.64 -9.36 6.48
N VAL A 3 -7.93 -10.48 6.46
CA VAL A 3 -6.53 -10.53 6.89
C VAL A 3 -5.62 -10.98 5.73
N GLY A 4 -4.65 -10.14 5.41
CA GLY A 4 -3.65 -10.39 4.36
C GLY A 4 -2.23 -10.46 4.88
N MET A 5 -1.32 -10.91 4.00
CA MET A 5 0.12 -10.82 4.22
C MET A 5 0.80 -10.06 3.08
N ALA A 6 1.91 -9.40 3.33
CA ALA A 6 2.70 -8.74 2.30
C ALA A 6 4.11 -9.29 2.23
N ALA A 7 4.60 -9.50 0.99
CA ALA A 7 5.98 -9.82 0.67
C ALA A 7 6.72 -8.52 0.28
N VAL A 8 7.90 -8.28 0.88
CA VAL A 8 8.63 -7.02 0.70
C VAL A 8 10.03 -7.19 0.09
N PHE A 9 10.54 -8.41 -0.05
CA PHE A 9 11.80 -8.73 -0.74
C PHE A 9 13.00 -7.88 -0.28
N GLN A 10 13.17 -7.68 1.01
CA GLN A 10 14.29 -6.92 1.57
C GLN A 10 15.57 -7.75 1.63
N ASN A 11 16.69 -7.13 1.32
CA ASN A 11 18.03 -7.73 1.48
C ASN A 11 19.01 -6.75 2.15
N PRO A 12 18.70 -6.25 3.36
CA PRO A 12 19.57 -5.30 4.02
C PRO A 12 20.98 -5.92 4.21
N GLN A 13 22.01 -5.11 3.98
CA GLN A 13 23.41 -5.53 4.10
C GLN A 13 23.84 -6.68 3.16
N LYS A 14 22.99 -7.06 2.17
CA LYS A 14 23.26 -8.17 1.21
C LYS A 14 23.58 -9.48 1.91
N SER A 15 22.84 -9.80 2.98
CA SER A 15 23.06 -11.01 3.78
C SER A 15 22.74 -12.31 3.01
N TRP A 16 21.98 -12.20 1.92
CA TRP A 16 21.57 -13.29 1.05
C TRP A 16 21.87 -12.96 -0.42
N THR A 17 21.89 -13.96 -1.29
CA THR A 17 21.77 -13.67 -2.72
C THR A 17 20.35 -13.20 -3.04
N ASP A 18 20.18 -12.31 -4.01
CA ASP A 18 18.85 -11.82 -4.43
C ASP A 18 17.92 -12.98 -4.79
N ARG A 19 18.47 -14.00 -5.44
CA ARG A 19 17.73 -15.23 -5.79
C ARG A 19 17.21 -15.97 -4.55
N ASP A 20 18.00 -16.03 -3.48
CA ASP A 20 17.59 -16.72 -2.26
C ASP A 20 16.54 -15.92 -1.50
N VAL A 21 16.64 -14.57 -1.48
CA VAL A 21 15.56 -13.72 -0.97
C VAL A 21 14.25 -14.00 -1.71
N TYR A 22 14.27 -14.00 -3.05
CA TYR A 22 13.08 -14.31 -3.84
C TYR A 22 12.50 -15.70 -3.51
N ARG A 23 13.34 -16.71 -3.41
CA ARG A 23 12.88 -18.07 -3.06
C ARG A 23 12.21 -18.12 -1.68
N GLN A 24 12.76 -17.44 -0.70
CA GLN A 24 12.24 -17.46 0.66
C GLN A 24 10.96 -16.62 0.77
N GLU A 25 10.92 -15.42 0.18
CA GLU A 25 9.72 -14.59 0.16
C GLU A 25 8.55 -15.29 -0.57
N LEU A 26 8.82 -15.92 -1.71
CA LEU A 26 7.81 -16.71 -2.43
C LEU A 26 7.36 -17.92 -1.61
N ARG A 27 8.26 -18.60 -0.86
CA ARG A 27 7.89 -19.68 0.04
C ARG A 27 6.96 -19.21 1.15
N LEU A 28 7.20 -18.04 1.73
CA LEU A 28 6.28 -17.44 2.72
C LEU A 28 4.95 -17.04 2.08
N ALA A 29 4.96 -16.44 0.88
CA ALA A 29 3.76 -16.09 0.16
C ALA A 29 2.90 -17.32 -0.20
N ASP A 30 3.52 -18.46 -0.56
CA ASP A 30 2.83 -19.72 -0.83
C ASP A 30 2.11 -20.29 0.39
N LEU A 31 2.59 -19.97 1.60
CA LEU A 31 1.95 -20.38 2.84
C LEU A 31 0.69 -19.56 3.16
N ALA A 32 0.51 -18.40 2.54
CA ALA A 32 -0.57 -17.48 2.91
C ALA A 32 -1.95 -18.13 2.78
N GLU A 33 -2.30 -18.60 1.59
CA GLU A 33 -3.62 -19.19 1.36
C GLU A 33 -3.85 -20.48 2.17
N PRO A 34 -2.91 -21.44 2.27
CA PRO A 34 -3.06 -22.60 3.15
C PRO A 34 -3.21 -22.27 4.63
N LEU A 35 -2.57 -21.20 5.12
CA LEU A 35 -2.74 -20.73 6.49
C LEU A 35 -4.02 -19.93 6.72
N GLY A 36 -4.76 -19.64 5.65
CA GLY A 36 -6.04 -18.95 5.72
C GLY A 36 -5.95 -17.43 5.59
N PHE A 37 -4.82 -16.85 5.20
CA PHE A 37 -4.79 -15.44 4.78
C PHE A 37 -5.65 -15.28 3.51
N GLU A 38 -6.37 -14.18 3.46
CA GLU A 38 -7.36 -13.93 2.41
C GLU A 38 -6.81 -13.06 1.27
N SER A 39 -5.61 -12.49 1.45
CA SER A 39 -4.92 -11.73 0.40
C SER A 39 -3.39 -11.76 0.54
N ILE A 40 -2.73 -11.64 -0.61
CA ILE A 40 -1.28 -11.51 -0.75
C ILE A 40 -0.99 -10.15 -1.38
N TRP A 41 -0.05 -9.41 -0.77
CA TRP A 41 0.29 -8.06 -1.17
C TRP A 41 1.76 -7.96 -1.56
N GLY A 42 2.03 -7.10 -2.55
CA GLY A 42 3.39 -6.74 -2.94
C GLY A 42 3.59 -5.24 -2.92
N VAL A 43 4.85 -4.83 -2.89
CA VAL A 43 5.28 -3.43 -2.93
C VAL A 43 6.11 -3.18 -4.17
N GLU A 44 6.34 -1.92 -4.55
CA GLU A 44 7.19 -1.55 -5.68
C GLU A 44 8.28 -0.60 -5.21
N HIS A 45 9.55 -1.02 -5.41
CA HIS A 45 10.75 -0.22 -5.18
C HIS A 45 11.86 -0.62 -6.13
N HIS A 46 12.80 0.31 -6.34
CA HIS A 46 13.84 0.17 -7.36
C HIS A 46 15.24 0.52 -6.84
N PHE A 47 16.25 -0.02 -7.52
CA PHE A 47 17.67 0.35 -7.47
C PHE A 47 18.40 0.10 -6.15
N THR A 48 17.74 -0.36 -5.09
CA THR A 48 18.37 -0.56 -3.77
C THR A 48 17.92 -1.89 -3.14
N ASP A 49 18.66 -2.31 -2.11
CA ASP A 49 18.35 -3.52 -1.33
C ASP A 49 17.21 -3.31 -0.31
N TYR A 50 16.63 -2.09 -0.27
CA TYR A 50 15.49 -1.74 0.58
C TYR A 50 14.27 -2.61 0.29
N THR A 51 13.96 -2.78 -0.98
CA THR A 51 12.95 -3.72 -1.47
C THR A 51 13.27 -4.02 -2.92
N MET A 52 13.45 -5.31 -3.24
CA MET A 52 13.86 -5.74 -4.57
C MET A 52 12.66 -6.27 -5.36
N CYS A 53 11.58 -5.49 -5.42
CA CYS A 53 10.39 -5.80 -6.22
C CYS A 53 10.13 -4.65 -7.21
N PRO A 54 10.77 -4.69 -8.38
CA PRO A 54 10.69 -3.59 -9.35
C PRO A 54 9.38 -3.55 -10.14
N ASP A 55 8.59 -4.62 -10.07
CA ASP A 55 7.29 -4.70 -10.74
C ASP A 55 6.33 -5.52 -9.89
N VAL A 56 5.48 -4.81 -9.16
CA VAL A 56 4.49 -5.43 -8.27
C VAL A 56 3.41 -6.18 -9.05
N LEU A 57 3.04 -5.73 -10.26
CA LEU A 57 2.04 -6.41 -11.09
C LEU A 57 2.57 -7.73 -11.63
N GLN A 58 3.85 -7.79 -11.99
CA GLN A 58 4.51 -9.02 -12.40
C GLN A 58 4.58 -10.03 -11.24
N PHE A 59 4.95 -9.59 -10.02
CA PHE A 59 4.91 -10.43 -8.82
C PHE A 59 3.51 -10.97 -8.55
N LEU A 60 2.50 -10.11 -8.58
CA LEU A 60 1.11 -10.51 -8.34
C LEU A 60 0.56 -11.42 -9.45
N SER A 61 1.01 -11.25 -10.70
CA SER A 61 0.68 -12.17 -11.81
C SER A 61 1.26 -13.57 -11.58
N TYR A 62 2.49 -13.63 -11.04
CA TYR A 62 3.08 -14.90 -10.63
C TYR A 62 2.28 -15.57 -9.50
N MET A 63 1.85 -14.79 -8.50
CA MET A 63 1.02 -15.29 -7.40
C MET A 63 -0.40 -15.66 -7.84
N ALA A 64 -0.95 -15.01 -8.87
CA ALA A 64 -2.25 -15.38 -9.46
C ALA A 64 -2.29 -16.83 -9.93
N GLY A 65 -1.20 -17.30 -10.54
CA GLY A 65 -1.05 -18.69 -10.98
C GLY A 65 -0.74 -19.69 -9.85
N ARG A 66 -0.48 -19.22 -8.64
CA ARG A 66 -0.10 -20.06 -7.48
C ARG A 66 -1.18 -20.10 -6.39
N THR A 67 -2.24 -19.31 -6.55
CA THR A 67 -3.35 -19.20 -5.60
C THR A 67 -4.69 -19.37 -6.31
N GLU A 68 -5.70 -19.83 -5.59
CA GLU A 68 -7.04 -20.03 -6.13
C GLU A 68 -8.05 -18.98 -5.65
N ARG A 69 -7.95 -18.56 -4.39
CA ARG A 69 -8.95 -17.73 -3.72
C ARG A 69 -8.40 -16.42 -3.17
N ALA A 70 -7.13 -16.39 -2.78
CA ALA A 70 -6.54 -15.21 -2.18
C ALA A 70 -6.62 -14.01 -3.14
N GLN A 71 -7.07 -12.88 -2.62
CA GLN A 71 -6.99 -11.61 -3.34
C GLN A 71 -5.54 -11.18 -3.50
N LEU A 72 -5.26 -10.40 -4.52
CA LEU A 72 -3.92 -9.96 -4.89
C LEU A 72 -3.88 -8.43 -4.79
N GLY A 73 -3.10 -7.92 -3.86
CA GLY A 73 -3.07 -6.48 -3.58
C GLY A 73 -1.76 -5.82 -3.98
N SER A 74 -1.80 -4.73 -4.71
CA SER A 74 -0.64 -3.85 -4.87
C SER A 74 -0.59 -2.81 -3.76
N MET A 75 0.60 -2.62 -3.17
CA MET A 75 0.80 -1.64 -2.09
C MET A 75 2.15 -0.92 -2.24
N VAL A 76 2.37 -0.26 -3.34
CA VAL A 76 1.44 0.19 -4.40
C VAL A 76 2.04 0.01 -5.78
N VAL A 77 1.27 0.28 -6.88
CA VAL A 77 1.84 0.61 -8.20
C VAL A 77 2.20 2.10 -8.17
N VAL A 78 3.45 2.45 -8.43
CA VAL A 78 3.94 3.84 -8.36
C VAL A 78 3.78 4.52 -9.72
N LEU A 79 2.61 5.08 -9.98
CA LEU A 79 2.19 5.57 -11.30
C LEU A 79 3.17 6.52 -12.01
N PRO A 80 3.87 7.47 -11.33
CA PRO A 80 4.80 8.36 -12.03
C PRO A 80 5.97 7.64 -12.72
N TRP A 81 6.28 6.40 -12.35
CA TRP A 81 7.41 5.64 -12.93
C TRP A 81 7.00 4.77 -14.12
N HIS A 82 5.69 4.67 -14.41
CA HIS A 82 5.13 3.86 -15.49
C HIS A 82 4.63 4.70 -16.67
N ASP A 83 4.65 4.11 -17.84
CA ASP A 83 3.78 4.54 -18.92
C ASP A 83 2.33 4.18 -18.53
N PRO A 84 1.41 5.16 -18.45
CA PRO A 84 0.08 4.90 -17.91
C PRO A 84 -0.79 4.01 -18.80
N MET A 85 -0.56 3.98 -20.13
CA MET A 85 -1.27 3.05 -21.02
C MET A 85 -0.83 1.62 -20.77
N ARG A 86 0.48 1.38 -20.64
CA ARG A 86 1.00 0.06 -20.31
C ARG A 86 0.50 -0.42 -18.95
N ALA A 87 0.55 0.46 -17.93
CA ALA A 87 0.04 0.13 -16.60
C ALA A 87 -1.45 -0.26 -16.65
N ALA A 88 -2.27 0.44 -17.43
CA ALA A 88 -3.69 0.10 -17.60
C ALA A 88 -3.89 -1.30 -18.22
N GLU A 89 -3.09 -1.67 -19.22
CA GLU A 89 -3.14 -3.00 -19.84
C GLU A 89 -2.63 -4.10 -18.91
N GLU A 90 -1.53 -3.86 -18.18
CA GLU A 90 -0.96 -4.79 -17.20
C GLU A 90 -1.94 -5.05 -16.03
N ILE A 91 -2.60 -4.01 -15.51
CA ILE A 91 -3.65 -4.12 -14.49
C ILE A 91 -4.82 -4.95 -15.03
N SER A 92 -5.29 -4.65 -16.23
CA SER A 92 -6.38 -5.39 -16.86
C SER A 92 -6.01 -6.85 -17.14
N MET A 93 -4.78 -7.11 -17.58
CA MET A 93 -4.28 -8.47 -17.82
C MET A 93 -4.24 -9.27 -16.52
N LEU A 94 -3.69 -8.71 -15.44
CA LEU A 94 -3.66 -9.37 -14.12
C LEU A 94 -5.06 -9.65 -13.60
N ASP A 95 -6.00 -8.71 -13.76
CA ASP A 95 -7.38 -8.90 -13.32
C ASP A 95 -8.06 -10.07 -14.07
N ASN A 96 -7.81 -10.19 -15.38
CA ASN A 96 -8.27 -11.33 -16.19
C ASN A 96 -7.60 -12.65 -15.76
N LEU A 97 -6.29 -12.66 -15.53
CA LEU A 97 -5.53 -13.86 -15.10
C LEU A 97 -5.95 -14.36 -13.70
N SER A 98 -6.43 -13.45 -12.86
CA SER A 98 -6.80 -13.76 -11.48
C SER A 98 -8.31 -13.89 -11.25
N ASP A 99 -9.14 -13.91 -12.30
CA ASP A 99 -10.60 -13.93 -12.19
C ASP A 99 -11.15 -12.78 -11.32
N GLY A 100 -10.54 -11.59 -11.45
CA GLY A 100 -10.96 -10.38 -10.76
C GLY A 100 -10.62 -10.36 -9.27
N ARG A 101 -9.58 -11.05 -8.83
CA ARG A 101 -9.08 -11.04 -7.44
C ARG A 101 -8.16 -9.85 -7.13
N LEU A 102 -7.86 -8.97 -8.09
CA LEU A 102 -6.97 -7.83 -7.88
C LEU A 102 -7.63 -6.75 -7.00
N ILE A 103 -6.91 -6.31 -5.98
CA ILE A 103 -7.14 -5.06 -5.24
C ILE A 103 -6.04 -4.09 -5.69
N LEU A 104 -6.43 -3.03 -6.39
CA LEU A 104 -5.49 -2.10 -6.99
C LEU A 104 -5.10 -1.01 -5.98
N GLY A 105 -3.84 -0.97 -5.59
CA GLY A 105 -3.27 0.10 -4.79
C GLY A 105 -2.34 0.97 -5.63
N LEU A 106 -2.53 2.28 -5.56
CA LEU A 106 -1.80 3.28 -6.33
C LEU A 106 -0.94 4.17 -5.42
N GLY A 107 0.20 4.60 -5.92
CA GLY A 107 1.11 5.48 -5.20
C GLY A 107 1.80 6.51 -6.07
N ARG A 108 2.28 7.56 -5.41
CA ARG A 108 3.03 8.66 -6.04
C ARG A 108 4.54 8.43 -6.06
N GLY A 109 5.04 7.57 -5.16
CA GLY A 109 6.46 7.45 -4.89
C GLY A 109 7.01 8.56 -3.99
N ALA A 110 8.14 8.28 -3.34
CA ALA A 110 8.82 9.24 -2.44
C ALA A 110 10.35 9.06 -2.39
N GLY A 111 10.88 7.96 -2.93
CA GLY A 111 12.32 7.68 -2.92
C GLY A 111 13.08 8.52 -3.96
N LYS A 112 13.92 9.46 -3.51
CA LYS A 112 14.72 10.30 -4.42
C LYS A 112 15.59 9.45 -5.36
N VAL A 113 16.18 8.37 -4.84
CA VAL A 113 17.02 7.45 -5.63
C VAL A 113 16.26 6.85 -6.81
N GLU A 114 14.97 6.63 -6.64
CA GLU A 114 14.09 6.04 -7.67
C GLU A 114 13.73 7.09 -8.73
N PHE A 115 13.35 8.30 -8.31
CA PHE A 115 13.10 9.40 -9.25
C PHE A 115 14.34 9.75 -10.07
N ASP A 116 15.52 9.83 -9.43
CA ASP A 116 16.78 10.07 -10.12
C ASP A 116 17.11 8.94 -11.11
N GLY A 117 16.93 7.68 -10.69
CA GLY A 117 17.16 6.51 -11.54
C GLY A 117 16.26 6.47 -12.77
N PHE A 118 14.99 6.86 -12.63
CA PHE A 118 14.05 7.01 -13.75
C PHE A 118 14.18 8.36 -14.48
N ARG A 119 15.04 9.25 -14.00
CA ARG A 119 15.25 10.60 -14.61
C ARG A 119 13.99 11.45 -14.61
N LEU A 120 13.20 11.33 -13.53
CA LEU A 120 11.95 12.07 -13.33
C LEU A 120 12.11 13.10 -12.20
N SER A 121 11.43 14.24 -12.32
CA SER A 121 11.40 15.24 -11.26
C SER A 121 10.41 14.86 -10.17
N MET A 122 10.86 14.89 -8.91
CA MET A 122 9.97 14.71 -7.76
C MET A 122 8.92 15.85 -7.66
N ASP A 123 9.26 17.08 -8.06
CA ASP A 123 8.34 18.21 -8.05
C ASP A 123 7.11 18.01 -8.95
N GLU A 124 7.25 17.20 -10.00
CA GLU A 124 6.19 16.85 -10.95
C GLU A 124 5.38 15.62 -10.52
N SER A 125 5.82 14.91 -9.47
CA SER A 125 5.26 13.61 -9.09
C SER A 125 3.76 13.66 -8.78
N ARG A 126 3.30 14.72 -8.08
CA ARG A 126 1.89 14.85 -7.71
C ARG A 126 0.98 15.08 -8.92
N PRO A 127 1.20 16.10 -9.78
CA PRO A 127 0.37 16.28 -10.98
C PRO A 127 0.47 15.08 -11.93
N ARG A 128 1.65 14.52 -12.15
CA ARG A 128 1.83 13.30 -12.96
C ARG A 128 1.02 12.12 -12.42
N PHE A 129 1.06 11.90 -11.08
CA PHE A 129 0.24 10.87 -10.44
C PHE A 129 -1.25 11.07 -10.70
N VAL A 130 -1.75 12.31 -10.59
CA VAL A 130 -3.18 12.61 -10.79
C VAL A 130 -3.60 12.33 -12.22
N GLU A 131 -2.86 12.83 -13.23
CA GLU A 131 -3.17 12.60 -14.64
C GLU A 131 -3.12 11.10 -14.99
N CYS A 132 -2.10 10.37 -14.53
CA CYS A 132 -2.01 8.91 -14.72
C CYS A 132 -3.21 8.19 -14.10
N ALA A 133 -3.55 8.53 -12.84
CA ALA A 133 -4.65 7.89 -12.12
C ALA A 133 -6.01 8.17 -12.80
N GLU A 134 -6.28 9.41 -13.20
CA GLU A 134 -7.52 9.76 -13.91
C GLU A 134 -7.67 8.99 -15.21
N MET A 135 -6.61 8.92 -16.02
CA MET A 135 -6.61 8.18 -17.27
C MET A 135 -6.84 6.68 -17.04
N ILE A 136 -6.06 6.09 -16.15
CA ILE A 136 -6.13 4.64 -15.86
C ILE A 136 -7.50 4.27 -15.30
N LEU A 137 -7.99 4.97 -14.26
CA LEU A 137 -9.26 4.66 -13.64
C LEU A 137 -10.44 4.81 -14.59
N THR A 138 -10.43 5.86 -15.43
CA THR A 138 -11.44 6.04 -16.48
C THR A 138 -11.33 4.92 -17.52
N GLY A 139 -10.12 4.59 -17.93
CA GLY A 139 -9.86 3.53 -18.91
C GLY A 139 -10.34 2.16 -18.46
N LEU A 140 -10.06 1.81 -17.20
CA LEU A 140 -10.47 0.53 -16.60
C LEU A 140 -12.00 0.38 -16.48
N GLU A 141 -12.74 1.49 -16.43
CA GLU A 141 -14.22 1.46 -16.41
C GLU A 141 -14.85 1.50 -17.81
N THR A 142 -14.17 2.13 -18.79
CA THR A 142 -14.72 2.34 -20.15
C THR A 142 -14.16 1.38 -21.20
N GLY A 143 -13.03 0.72 -20.91
CA GLY A 143 -12.26 -0.10 -21.85
C GLY A 143 -11.37 0.68 -22.81
N TYR A 144 -11.24 2.01 -22.64
CA TYR A 144 -10.43 2.89 -23.48
C TYR A 144 -9.69 3.94 -22.66
N CYS A 145 -8.41 4.10 -22.93
CA CYS A 145 -7.64 5.25 -22.44
C CYS A 145 -7.64 6.37 -23.47
N GLU A 146 -7.88 7.59 -22.99
CA GLU A 146 -7.75 8.84 -23.75
C GLU A 146 -7.48 9.96 -22.77
N TYR A 147 -6.44 10.76 -22.99
CA TYR A 147 -6.08 11.85 -22.08
C TYR A 147 -5.27 12.94 -22.80
N ASP A 148 -5.56 14.19 -22.51
CA ASP A 148 -4.81 15.36 -23.02
C ASP A 148 -4.47 16.29 -21.86
N GLY A 149 -3.48 15.89 -21.07
CA GLY A 149 -2.97 16.61 -19.91
C GLY A 149 -1.64 17.32 -20.18
N ALA A 150 -1.03 17.82 -19.12
CA ALA A 150 0.28 18.43 -19.17
C ALA A 150 1.40 17.38 -19.22
N PHE A 151 1.23 16.27 -18.52
CA PHE A 151 2.21 15.20 -18.38
C PHE A 151 1.83 13.94 -19.16
N VAL A 152 0.54 13.68 -19.32
CA VAL A 152 0.02 12.51 -20.02
C VAL A 152 -0.70 12.96 -21.28
N LYS A 153 -0.26 12.45 -22.42
CA LYS A 153 -0.92 12.66 -23.71
C LYS A 153 -1.15 11.30 -24.36
N GLN A 154 -2.39 10.84 -24.31
CA GLN A 154 -2.80 9.55 -24.83
C GLN A 154 -3.94 9.71 -25.82
N PRO A 155 -3.70 9.47 -27.13
CA PRO A 155 -4.78 9.32 -28.09
C PRO A 155 -5.67 8.13 -27.72
N ARG A 156 -6.95 8.21 -28.08
CA ARG A 156 -7.90 7.14 -27.79
C ARG A 156 -7.39 5.77 -28.23
N ALA A 157 -7.18 4.87 -27.27
CA ALA A 157 -6.72 3.51 -27.49
C ALA A 157 -7.50 2.54 -26.59
N ALA A 158 -7.82 1.36 -27.14
CA ALA A 158 -8.49 0.31 -26.35
C ALA A 158 -7.51 -0.38 -25.41
N ILE A 159 -7.92 -0.65 -24.17
CA ILE A 159 -7.20 -1.52 -23.25
C ILE A 159 -7.39 -2.98 -23.70
N ARG A 160 -6.30 -3.72 -23.85
CA ARG A 160 -6.32 -5.14 -24.22
C ARG A 160 -5.38 -5.98 -23.32
N PRO A 161 -5.90 -7.07 -22.66
CA PRO A 161 -7.30 -7.51 -22.70
C PRO A 161 -8.26 -6.47 -22.14
N ALA A 162 -9.53 -6.54 -22.50
CA ALA A 162 -10.54 -5.64 -21.93
C ALA A 162 -10.65 -5.86 -20.40
N PRO A 163 -10.92 -4.81 -19.61
CA PRO A 163 -11.12 -4.94 -18.17
C PRO A 163 -12.19 -6.00 -17.84
N PHE A 164 -11.86 -6.90 -16.90
CA PHE A 164 -12.71 -8.03 -16.55
C PHE A 164 -13.94 -7.61 -15.75
N LYS A 165 -13.73 -6.77 -14.73
CA LYS A 165 -14.80 -6.20 -13.91
C LYS A 165 -14.42 -4.81 -13.41
N SER A 166 -15.40 -4.03 -12.96
CA SER A 166 -15.20 -2.69 -12.41
C SER A 166 -14.16 -2.66 -11.29
N PHE A 167 -13.33 -1.62 -11.28
CA PHE A 167 -12.35 -1.33 -10.23
C PHE A 167 -12.92 -0.43 -9.12
N ARG A 168 -14.18 0.02 -9.25
CA ARG A 168 -14.83 0.82 -8.21
C ARG A 168 -14.97 0.02 -6.92
N GLY A 169 -14.58 0.62 -5.81
CA GLY A 169 -14.62 -0.02 -4.49
C GLY A 169 -13.50 -1.02 -4.21
N ARG A 170 -12.63 -1.32 -5.18
CA ARG A 170 -11.44 -2.15 -5.00
C ARG A 170 -10.15 -1.46 -5.45
N THR A 171 -10.18 -0.13 -5.59
CA THR A 171 -9.00 0.71 -5.84
C THR A 171 -8.74 1.58 -4.62
N TYR A 172 -7.46 1.63 -4.23
CA TYR A 172 -6.97 2.34 -3.06
C TYR A 172 -5.72 3.13 -3.42
N ALA A 173 -5.35 4.09 -2.57
CA ALA A 173 -4.09 4.81 -2.73
C ALA A 173 -3.39 5.01 -1.38
N ALA A 174 -2.06 4.94 -1.38
CA ALA A 174 -1.26 5.31 -0.24
C ALA A 174 -1.26 6.84 -0.08
N ALA A 175 -1.84 7.34 1.01
CA ALA A 175 -1.93 8.77 1.29
C ALA A 175 -1.50 9.03 2.74
N VAL A 176 -0.30 9.58 2.92
CA VAL A 176 0.27 9.88 4.25
C VAL A 176 0.13 11.36 4.59
N SER A 177 0.25 12.27 3.60
CA SER A 177 0.14 13.71 3.86
C SER A 177 -1.33 14.17 3.86
N PRO A 178 -1.71 15.13 4.73
CA PRO A 178 -3.07 15.68 4.77
C PRO A 178 -3.56 16.21 3.41
N ASP A 179 -2.67 16.81 2.61
CA ASP A 179 -2.99 17.35 1.28
C ASP A 179 -3.35 16.28 0.25
N SER A 180 -2.91 15.03 0.46
CA SER A 180 -3.19 13.93 -0.46
C SER A 180 -4.63 13.41 -0.32
N LEU A 181 -5.20 13.46 0.86
CA LEU A 181 -6.51 12.88 1.15
C LEU A 181 -7.66 13.49 0.32
N PRO A 182 -7.78 14.82 0.16
CA PRO A 182 -8.78 15.39 -0.73
C PRO A 182 -8.61 14.99 -2.20
N ILE A 183 -7.36 14.76 -2.65
CA ILE A 183 -7.08 14.29 -4.01
C ILE A 183 -7.61 12.86 -4.18
N MET A 184 -7.31 11.97 -3.22
CA MET A 184 -7.82 10.59 -3.26
C MET A 184 -9.35 10.53 -3.23
N ALA A 185 -9.97 11.40 -2.43
CA ALA A 185 -11.43 11.52 -2.40
C ALA A 185 -12.00 11.93 -3.77
N ARG A 186 -11.39 12.89 -4.46
CA ARG A 186 -11.80 13.31 -5.81
C ARG A 186 -11.62 12.21 -6.85
N LEU A 187 -10.54 11.43 -6.76
CA LEU A 187 -10.30 10.26 -7.61
C LEU A 187 -11.28 9.10 -7.33
N GLY A 188 -12.06 9.16 -6.24
CA GLY A 188 -12.99 8.10 -5.87
C GLY A 188 -12.32 6.82 -5.38
N VAL A 189 -11.08 6.89 -4.87
CA VAL A 189 -10.31 5.74 -4.39
C VAL A 189 -10.25 5.67 -2.87
N GLY A 190 -10.17 4.45 -2.32
CA GLY A 190 -9.99 4.20 -0.89
C GLY A 190 -8.58 4.55 -0.40
N ILE A 191 -8.35 4.43 0.91
CA ILE A 191 -7.06 4.76 1.54
C ILE A 191 -6.35 3.50 1.99
N LEU A 192 -5.06 3.36 1.60
CA LEU A 192 -4.08 2.45 2.19
C LEU A 192 -3.34 3.19 3.30
N ILE A 193 -3.37 2.64 4.50
CA ILE A 193 -2.71 3.21 5.67
C ILE A 193 -1.43 2.44 5.95
N ILE A 194 -0.30 3.14 5.85
CA ILE A 194 1.00 2.68 6.32
C ILE A 194 1.30 3.48 7.59
N PRO A 195 1.43 2.86 8.76
CA PRO A 195 1.53 3.57 10.04
C PRO A 195 2.86 4.32 10.14
N GLN A 196 2.79 5.65 10.15
CA GLN A 196 3.92 6.57 10.30
C GLN A 196 3.65 7.67 11.33
N LYS A 197 2.45 7.71 11.89
CA LYS A 197 1.98 8.70 12.86
C LYS A 197 0.96 8.08 13.81
N PRO A 198 0.66 8.73 14.95
CA PRO A 198 -0.30 8.21 15.92
C PRO A 198 -1.65 7.88 15.30
N TRP A 199 -2.24 6.77 15.70
CA TRP A 199 -3.53 6.33 15.16
C TRP A 199 -4.68 7.32 15.37
N HIS A 200 -4.63 8.16 16.43
CA HIS A 200 -5.63 9.22 16.62
C HIS A 200 -5.52 10.35 15.59
N GLU A 201 -4.33 10.66 15.11
CA GLU A 201 -4.12 11.61 14.00
C GLU A 201 -4.62 11.02 12.68
N VAL A 202 -4.29 9.74 12.42
CA VAL A 202 -4.80 9.01 11.25
C VAL A 202 -6.33 9.01 11.24
N ALA A 203 -6.98 8.73 12.39
CA ALA A 203 -8.44 8.73 12.49
C ALA A 203 -9.06 10.10 12.13
N LYS A 204 -8.49 11.19 12.66
CA LYS A 204 -8.93 12.56 12.35
C LYS A 204 -8.81 12.90 10.86
N GLU A 205 -7.73 12.47 10.24
CA GLU A 205 -7.52 12.68 8.80
C GLU A 205 -8.49 11.87 7.96
N LEU A 206 -8.77 10.63 8.36
CA LEU A 206 -9.78 9.80 7.69
C LEU A 206 -11.19 10.42 7.78
N ASP A 207 -11.54 11.10 8.86
CA ASP A 207 -12.83 11.80 8.96
C ASP A 207 -12.92 12.97 7.98
N THR A 208 -11.83 13.70 7.79
CA THR A 208 -11.73 14.73 6.76
C THR A 208 -11.88 14.14 5.35
N TYR A 209 -11.14 13.04 5.08
CA TYR A 209 -11.26 12.31 3.82
C TYR A 209 -12.69 11.84 3.54
N ARG A 210 -13.35 11.18 4.51
CA ARG A 210 -14.72 10.69 4.38
C ARG A 210 -15.70 11.80 4.07
N THR A 211 -15.52 12.96 4.71
CA THR A 211 -16.36 14.13 4.47
C THR A 211 -16.23 14.61 3.02
N VAL A 212 -14.99 14.80 2.55
CA VAL A 212 -14.74 15.23 1.15
C VAL A 212 -15.21 14.16 0.17
N TYR A 213 -14.96 12.88 0.47
CA TYR A 213 -15.36 11.78 -0.40
C TYR A 213 -16.88 11.75 -0.61
N ARG A 214 -17.66 11.87 0.47
CA ARG A 214 -19.14 11.93 0.41
C ARG A 214 -19.62 13.15 -0.37
N GLN A 215 -19.02 14.31 -0.17
CA GLN A 215 -19.38 15.53 -0.88
C GLN A 215 -19.15 15.42 -2.40
N VAL A 216 -18.04 14.81 -2.81
CA VAL A 216 -17.66 14.71 -4.23
C VAL A 216 -18.36 13.56 -4.93
N ASN A 217 -18.48 12.40 -4.28
CA ASN A 217 -18.93 11.18 -4.93
C ASN A 217 -20.42 10.84 -4.63
N GLY A 218 -21.04 11.49 -3.64
CA GLY A 218 -22.44 11.25 -3.26
C GLY A 218 -22.69 9.92 -2.55
N VAL A 219 -21.62 9.20 -2.18
CA VAL A 219 -21.67 7.89 -1.48
C VAL A 219 -20.63 7.87 -0.35
N GLU A 220 -20.76 6.91 0.57
CA GLU A 220 -19.79 6.72 1.63
C GLU A 220 -18.43 6.25 1.07
N ALA A 221 -17.36 6.70 1.72
CA ALA A 221 -16.01 6.27 1.38
C ALA A 221 -15.80 4.77 1.66
N PRO A 222 -15.05 4.05 0.83
CA PRO A 222 -14.64 2.69 1.16
C PRO A 222 -13.92 2.65 2.50
N PRO A 223 -14.12 1.60 3.33
CA PRO A 223 -13.31 1.39 4.52
C PRO A 223 -11.83 1.31 4.16
N PRO A 224 -10.92 1.93 4.93
CA PRO A 224 -9.50 1.89 4.64
C PRO A 224 -8.92 0.48 4.81
N ILE A 225 -7.77 0.24 4.17
CA ILE A 225 -6.94 -0.94 4.39
C ILE A 225 -5.73 -0.50 5.20
N SER A 226 -5.41 -1.17 6.30
CA SER A 226 -4.21 -0.91 7.08
C SER A 226 -3.19 -2.02 6.90
N ALA A 227 -1.92 -1.63 6.78
CA ALA A 227 -0.79 -2.54 6.79
C ALA A 227 0.08 -2.27 8.02
N GLY A 228 0.89 -3.26 8.43
CA GLY A 228 1.82 -3.09 9.55
C GLY A 228 2.86 -4.20 9.61
N TRP A 229 4.05 -3.85 10.11
CA TRP A 229 5.07 -4.84 10.44
C TRP A 229 4.62 -5.61 11.65
N THR A 230 4.63 -6.92 11.52
CA THR A 230 3.98 -7.81 12.49
C THR A 230 4.99 -8.83 13.02
N PHE A 231 5.09 -8.93 14.34
CA PHE A 231 5.83 -10.02 14.99
C PHE A 231 5.03 -10.61 16.16
N CYS A 232 4.69 -11.88 16.04
CA CYS A 232 3.91 -12.62 17.04
C CYS A 232 4.77 -13.70 17.67
N ASP A 233 4.84 -13.71 19.01
CA ASP A 233 5.59 -14.69 19.80
C ASP A 233 4.84 -15.00 21.11
N PRO A 234 4.83 -16.24 21.61
CA PRO A 234 4.17 -16.54 22.87
C PRO A 234 4.86 -15.91 24.10
N ASP A 235 6.16 -15.58 23.99
CA ASP A 235 6.91 -14.88 25.01
C ASP A 235 6.90 -13.36 24.76
N PRO A 236 6.29 -12.54 25.64
CA PRO A 236 6.18 -11.10 25.46
C PRO A 236 7.53 -10.36 25.50
N ASP A 237 8.52 -10.87 26.25
CA ASP A 237 9.85 -10.25 26.32
C ASP A 237 10.64 -10.51 25.04
N ARG A 238 10.58 -11.75 24.53
CA ARG A 238 11.15 -12.09 23.24
C ARG A 238 10.47 -11.31 22.10
N ALA A 239 9.15 -11.22 22.12
CA ALA A 239 8.42 -10.44 21.12
C ALA A 239 8.88 -8.97 21.08
N ARG A 240 9.08 -8.36 22.25
CA ARG A 240 9.58 -6.98 22.37
C ARG A 240 11.00 -6.82 21.83
N GLU A 241 11.90 -7.76 22.18
CA GLU A 241 13.28 -7.77 21.69
C GLU A 241 13.34 -7.90 20.16
N MET A 242 12.62 -8.87 19.61
CA MET A 242 12.56 -9.13 18.18
C MET A 242 11.94 -7.96 17.40
N ALA A 243 10.86 -7.37 17.92
CA ALA A 243 10.25 -6.19 17.32
C ALA A 243 11.21 -5.01 17.29
N ARG A 244 11.89 -4.70 18.41
CA ARG A 244 12.88 -3.63 18.43
C ARG A 244 14.02 -3.88 17.47
N ARG A 245 14.53 -5.10 17.40
CA ARG A 245 15.64 -5.48 16.52
C ARG A 245 15.24 -5.40 15.05
N TYR A 246 14.14 -6.01 14.65
CA TYR A 246 13.81 -6.18 13.23
C TYR A 246 12.83 -5.14 12.71
N ILE A 247 11.79 -4.73 13.44
CA ILE A 247 10.93 -3.61 13.03
C ILE A 247 11.74 -2.30 13.11
N GLY A 248 12.56 -2.13 14.15
CA GLY A 248 13.48 -1.00 14.26
C GLY A 248 14.52 -1.01 13.13
N GLY A 249 15.12 -2.18 12.84
CA GLY A 249 16.05 -2.35 11.72
C GLY A 249 15.42 -2.05 10.36
N TYR A 250 14.15 -2.45 10.16
CA TYR A 250 13.39 -2.06 8.97
C TYR A 250 13.29 -0.53 8.86
N TYR A 251 12.90 0.14 9.94
CA TYR A 251 12.74 1.59 9.91
C TYR A 251 14.06 2.32 9.66
N GLN A 252 15.19 1.77 10.12
CA GLN A 252 16.50 2.27 9.76
C GLN A 252 16.71 2.25 8.23
N THR A 253 16.32 1.16 7.55
CA THR A 253 16.41 1.10 6.08
C THR A 253 15.46 2.10 5.38
N VAL A 254 14.32 2.43 6.00
CA VAL A 254 13.41 3.51 5.54
C VAL A 254 14.13 4.86 5.60
N LEU A 255 14.75 5.18 6.74
CA LEU A 255 15.47 6.45 6.91
C LEU A 255 16.60 6.62 5.89
N GLU A 256 17.29 5.53 5.56
CA GLU A 256 18.37 5.50 4.57
C GLU A 256 17.83 5.63 3.13
N HIS A 257 16.87 4.80 2.75
CA HIS A 257 16.30 4.78 1.39
C HIS A 257 15.65 6.11 0.99
N TYR A 258 14.84 6.68 1.88
CA TYR A 258 14.19 7.97 1.66
C TYR A 258 15.04 9.18 2.02
N GLN A 259 16.26 8.94 2.55
CA GLN A 259 17.19 9.99 2.94
C GLN A 259 16.55 11.03 3.89
N PHE A 260 15.78 10.55 4.88
CA PHE A 260 15.06 11.42 5.83
C PHE A 260 15.98 12.24 6.73
N GLN A 261 17.28 11.97 6.75
CA GLN A 261 18.27 12.81 7.44
C GLN A 261 18.69 14.04 6.61
N GLY A 262 18.31 14.10 5.32
CA GLY A 262 18.55 15.25 4.44
C GLY A 262 17.44 16.29 4.47
N ASP A 263 17.67 17.42 3.81
CA ASP A 263 16.73 18.54 3.70
C ASP A 263 15.97 18.58 2.37
N HIS A 264 16.24 17.64 1.46
CA HIS A 264 15.68 17.63 0.11
C HIS A 264 14.15 17.54 0.11
N LEU A 265 13.56 16.70 0.98
CA LEU A 265 12.10 16.53 1.06
C LEU A 265 11.40 17.81 1.51
N ALA A 266 11.99 18.57 2.45
CA ALA A 266 11.45 19.86 2.88
C ALA A 266 11.45 20.91 1.75
N LYS A 267 12.36 20.78 0.78
CA LYS A 267 12.52 21.69 -0.36
C LYS A 267 11.80 21.22 -1.62
N THR A 268 11.30 19.97 -1.64
CA THR A 268 10.62 19.38 -2.79
C THR A 268 9.12 19.63 -2.71
N LYS A 269 8.56 20.20 -3.77
CA LYS A 269 7.14 20.54 -3.85
C LYS A 269 6.25 19.30 -3.62
N GLY A 270 5.36 19.39 -2.63
CA GLY A 270 4.42 18.32 -2.29
C GLY A 270 5.01 17.23 -1.39
N TYR A 271 6.25 17.41 -0.88
CA TYR A 271 6.87 16.52 0.10
C TYR A 271 7.23 17.23 1.42
N GLU A 272 6.81 18.46 1.59
CA GLU A 272 7.13 19.32 2.76
C GLU A 272 6.70 18.65 4.07
N TYR A 273 5.62 17.86 4.04
CA TYR A 273 5.19 17.07 5.19
C TYR A 273 6.26 16.08 5.67
N TYR A 274 6.98 15.47 4.73
CA TYR A 274 8.06 14.52 5.04
C TYR A 274 9.32 15.23 5.56
N GLY A 275 9.50 16.51 5.22
CA GLY A 275 10.59 17.34 5.76
C GLY A 275 10.54 17.46 7.30
N LYS A 276 9.34 17.40 7.89
CA LYS A 276 9.17 17.36 9.35
C LYS A 276 9.80 16.14 10.02
N MET A 277 10.07 15.08 9.26
CA MET A 277 10.78 13.91 9.80
C MET A 277 12.25 14.24 10.09
N SER A 278 12.92 14.99 9.21
CA SER A 278 14.29 15.46 9.44
C SER A 278 14.39 16.33 10.69
N GLU A 279 13.40 17.21 10.90
CA GLU A 279 13.31 18.05 12.12
C GLU A 279 13.16 17.19 13.38
N LYS A 280 12.28 16.19 13.36
CA LYS A 280 12.09 15.26 14.48
C LYS A 280 13.35 14.43 14.78
N ILE A 281 14.05 13.96 13.75
CA ILE A 281 15.30 13.22 13.92
C ILE A 281 16.37 14.12 14.55
N ALA A 282 16.47 15.38 14.13
CA ALA A 282 17.40 16.35 14.68
C ALA A 282 17.06 16.71 16.14
N GLU A 283 15.77 16.82 16.50
CA GLU A 283 15.31 17.18 17.84
C GLU A 283 15.40 16.03 18.85
N TYR A 284 14.92 14.83 18.47
CA TYR A 284 14.74 13.70 19.39
C TYR A 284 15.80 12.59 19.22
N GLY A 285 16.58 12.62 18.17
CA GLY A 285 17.56 11.58 17.82
C GLY A 285 16.93 10.38 17.08
N THR A 286 17.73 9.72 16.27
CA THR A 286 17.32 8.59 15.41
C THR A 286 16.70 7.44 16.22
N GLU A 287 17.30 7.03 17.33
CA GLU A 287 16.83 5.93 18.17
C GLU A 287 15.43 6.19 18.73
N THR A 288 15.14 7.42 19.19
CA THR A 288 13.81 7.79 19.69
C THR A 288 12.75 7.70 18.60
N VAL A 289 13.07 8.11 17.38
CA VAL A 289 12.16 8.06 16.24
C VAL A 289 11.92 6.60 15.81
N ILE A 290 12.95 5.76 15.85
CA ILE A 290 12.83 4.31 15.61
C ILE A 290 11.93 3.65 16.67
N ASP A 291 12.20 3.88 17.95
CA ASP A 291 11.39 3.32 19.05
C ASP A 291 9.93 3.78 18.95
N TYR A 292 9.70 5.02 18.50
CA TYR A 292 8.36 5.52 18.24
C TYR A 292 7.68 4.76 17.08
N PHE A 293 8.39 4.54 15.96
CA PHE A 293 7.86 3.76 14.85
C PHE A 293 7.49 2.33 15.26
N VAL A 294 8.35 1.66 16.04
CA VAL A 294 8.08 0.30 16.55
C VAL A 294 6.76 0.26 17.33
N LYS A 295 6.46 1.26 18.13
CA LYS A 295 5.21 1.34 18.91
C LYS A 295 3.94 1.52 18.07
N LEU A 296 4.06 1.93 16.81
CA LEU A 296 2.93 2.03 15.88
C LEU A 296 2.60 0.71 15.21
N GLN A 297 3.53 -0.27 15.27
CA GLN A 297 3.41 -1.56 14.62
C GLN A 297 2.74 -2.60 15.52
N VAL A 298 2.51 -3.78 14.99
CA VAL A 298 1.85 -4.87 15.71
C VAL A 298 2.86 -5.90 16.18
N SER A 299 3.11 -5.97 17.48
CA SER A 299 4.03 -6.96 18.04
C SER A 299 3.67 -7.36 19.47
N GLY A 300 3.91 -8.62 19.81
CA GLY A 300 3.63 -9.15 21.15
C GLY A 300 3.17 -10.57 21.12
N THR A 301 2.51 -10.97 22.21
CA THR A 301 1.79 -12.25 22.28
C THR A 301 0.59 -12.23 21.33
N PRO A 302 0.00 -13.39 20.99
CA PRO A 302 -1.21 -13.43 20.17
C PRO A 302 -2.31 -12.50 20.70
N GLU A 303 -2.55 -12.47 22.00
CA GLU A 303 -3.52 -11.58 22.62
C GLU A 303 -3.16 -10.11 22.42
N GLN A 304 -1.89 -9.74 22.64
CA GLN A 304 -1.42 -8.36 22.43
C GLN A 304 -1.53 -7.94 20.97
N CYS A 305 -1.19 -8.81 20.02
CA CYS A 305 -1.35 -8.54 18.59
C CYS A 305 -2.83 -8.32 18.24
N TYR A 306 -3.74 -9.15 18.76
CA TYR A 306 -5.17 -8.99 18.57
C TYR A 306 -5.68 -7.65 19.08
N GLU A 307 -5.36 -7.29 20.33
CA GLU A 307 -5.81 -6.04 20.95
C GLU A 307 -5.27 -4.79 20.21
N GLN A 308 -4.03 -4.83 19.73
CA GLN A 308 -3.46 -3.74 18.93
C GLN A 308 -4.21 -3.56 17.60
N ILE A 309 -4.51 -4.66 16.90
CA ILE A 309 -5.27 -4.60 15.64
C ILE A 309 -6.72 -4.17 15.90
N LEU A 310 -7.32 -4.63 17.00
CA LEU A 310 -8.66 -4.22 17.42
C LEU A 310 -8.73 -2.70 17.72
N ASP A 311 -7.71 -2.14 18.38
CA ASP A 311 -7.61 -0.69 18.60
C ASP A 311 -7.49 0.08 17.28
N ILE A 312 -6.66 -0.39 16.35
CA ILE A 312 -6.57 0.17 14.99
C ILE A 312 -7.94 0.15 14.32
N HIS A 313 -8.63 -0.99 14.38
CA HIS A 313 -9.96 -1.14 13.79
C HIS A 313 -10.98 -0.19 14.41
N ARG A 314 -11.02 -0.08 15.71
CA ARG A 314 -11.94 0.85 16.43
C ARG A 314 -11.72 2.31 16.03
N ARG A 315 -10.46 2.71 15.78
CA ARG A 315 -10.12 4.09 15.41
C ARG A 315 -10.33 4.38 13.94
N THR A 316 -10.02 3.44 13.07
CA THR A 316 -9.98 3.70 11.62
C THR A 316 -11.16 3.11 10.85
N GLY A 317 -11.84 2.10 11.41
CA GLY A 317 -12.87 1.34 10.69
C GLY A 317 -12.33 0.56 9.50
N ASN A 318 -11.05 0.15 9.53
CA ASN A 318 -10.42 -0.57 8.43
C ASN A 318 -11.12 -1.90 8.15
N SER A 319 -11.23 -2.23 6.87
CA SER A 319 -11.80 -3.51 6.42
C SER A 319 -10.76 -4.64 6.39
N HIS A 320 -9.47 -4.28 6.23
CA HIS A 320 -8.36 -5.21 6.09
C HIS A 320 -7.25 -4.85 7.06
N TYR A 321 -6.57 -5.89 7.55
CA TYR A 321 -5.24 -5.79 8.14
C TYR A 321 -4.27 -6.62 7.32
N VAL A 322 -3.18 -6.01 6.85
CA VAL A 322 -2.13 -6.64 6.06
C VAL A 322 -0.85 -6.71 6.88
N GLY A 323 -0.48 -7.91 7.34
CA GLY A 323 0.75 -8.13 8.11
C GLY A 323 1.98 -8.31 7.21
N VAL A 324 3.06 -7.60 7.50
CA VAL A 324 4.40 -7.86 6.95
C VAL A 324 5.16 -8.70 7.98
N PHE A 325 5.58 -9.91 7.63
CA PHE A 325 6.20 -10.85 8.57
C PHE A 325 7.71 -11.07 8.32
N SER A 326 8.22 -10.75 7.13
CA SER A 326 9.64 -10.88 6.77
C SER A 326 10.22 -9.51 6.42
N TYR A 327 11.23 -9.06 7.16
CA TYR A 327 11.85 -7.75 6.99
C TYR A 327 13.20 -7.66 7.73
N ALA A 328 14.03 -6.70 7.35
CA ALA A 328 15.28 -6.30 8.02
C ALA A 328 16.27 -7.47 8.25
N GLY A 329 16.30 -8.44 7.36
CA GLY A 329 17.19 -9.60 7.50
C GLY A 329 16.82 -10.55 8.63
N MET A 330 15.56 -10.51 9.10
CA MET A 330 15.05 -11.52 10.04
C MET A 330 15.24 -12.91 9.45
N PRO A 331 15.72 -13.92 10.22
CA PRO A 331 15.76 -15.30 9.75
C PRO A 331 14.38 -15.75 9.27
N TYR A 332 14.34 -16.39 8.10
CA TYR A 332 13.07 -16.78 7.47
C TYR A 332 12.28 -17.83 8.26
N ASP A 333 12.94 -18.65 9.05
CA ASP A 333 12.31 -19.58 10.00
C ASP A 333 11.58 -18.82 11.13
N GLU A 334 12.15 -17.71 11.60
CA GLU A 334 11.49 -16.84 12.59
C GLU A 334 10.29 -16.10 11.97
N ALA A 335 10.44 -15.61 10.76
CA ALA A 335 9.34 -14.99 10.03
C ALA A 335 8.17 -15.98 9.82
N GLU A 336 8.47 -17.20 9.39
CA GLU A 336 7.47 -18.26 9.22
C GLU A 336 6.83 -18.66 10.54
N ARG A 337 7.62 -18.82 11.61
CA ARG A 337 7.10 -19.16 12.94
C ARG A 337 6.12 -18.11 13.46
N SER A 338 6.49 -16.82 13.35
CA SER A 338 5.62 -15.71 13.72
C SER A 338 4.34 -15.66 12.88
N MET A 339 4.46 -15.84 11.54
CA MET A 339 3.32 -15.87 10.63
C MET A 339 2.36 -17.01 10.93
N ARG A 340 2.87 -18.22 11.21
CA ARG A 340 2.05 -19.40 11.57
C ARG A 340 1.33 -19.21 12.91
N LEU A 341 2.02 -18.68 13.93
CA LEU A 341 1.41 -18.40 15.22
C LEU A 341 0.30 -17.35 15.10
N PHE A 342 0.56 -16.27 14.36
CA PHE A 342 -0.45 -15.24 14.07
C PHE A 342 -1.66 -15.84 13.35
N ALA A 343 -1.44 -16.67 12.34
CA ALA A 343 -2.50 -17.33 11.59
C ALA A 343 -3.36 -18.25 12.45
N ALA A 344 -2.74 -18.98 13.38
CA ALA A 344 -3.42 -19.95 14.24
C ALA A 344 -4.21 -19.27 15.40
N GLU A 345 -3.64 -18.23 16.01
CA GLU A 345 -4.16 -17.72 17.29
C GLU A 345 -4.74 -16.31 17.21
N VAL A 346 -4.32 -15.48 16.26
CA VAL A 346 -4.81 -14.08 16.12
C VAL A 346 -5.89 -13.97 15.04
N MET A 347 -5.59 -14.51 13.86
CA MET A 347 -6.43 -14.33 12.68
C MET A 347 -7.88 -14.85 12.85
N PRO A 348 -8.18 -15.99 13.52
CA PRO A 348 -9.56 -16.44 13.68
C PRO A 348 -10.43 -15.42 14.39
N ALA A 349 -9.94 -14.77 15.44
CA ALA A 349 -10.67 -13.74 16.16
C ALA A 349 -10.85 -12.47 15.33
N LEU A 350 -9.84 -12.05 14.57
CA LEU A 350 -9.94 -10.89 13.67
C LEU A 350 -11.02 -11.08 12.60
N LYS A 351 -11.16 -12.27 12.04
CA LYS A 351 -12.16 -12.59 11.01
C LYS A 351 -13.61 -12.50 11.52
N THR A 352 -13.84 -12.57 12.84
CA THR A 352 -15.16 -12.35 13.42
C THR A 352 -15.56 -10.88 13.50
N LEU A 353 -14.60 -9.95 13.41
CA LEU A 353 -14.88 -8.52 13.47
C LEU A 353 -15.72 -8.10 12.26
N ALA A 354 -16.84 -7.42 12.54
CA ALA A 354 -17.70 -6.91 11.50
C ALA A 354 -16.95 -5.86 10.66
N THR A 355 -16.76 -6.16 9.39
CA THR A 355 -16.30 -5.15 8.43
C THR A 355 -17.46 -4.23 8.14
N MET A 356 -17.27 -2.91 8.21
CA MET A 356 -18.23 -1.99 7.60
C MET A 356 -18.26 -2.34 6.11
N ARG A 357 -19.42 -2.77 5.60
CA ARG A 357 -19.57 -3.14 4.19
C ARG A 357 -19.19 -1.93 3.34
N ALA A 358 -18.28 -2.11 2.39
CA ALA A 358 -18.17 -1.18 1.28
C ALA A 358 -19.55 -1.01 0.66
N PRO A 359 -19.97 0.21 0.30
CA PRO A 359 -21.24 0.41 -0.40
C PRO A 359 -21.24 -0.49 -1.64
N ALA A 360 -22.38 -1.14 -1.89
CA ALA A 360 -22.55 -1.94 -3.09
C ALA A 360 -22.19 -1.07 -4.31
N PRO A 361 -21.48 -1.60 -5.31
CA PRO A 361 -21.20 -0.84 -6.52
C PRO A 361 -22.52 -0.29 -7.06
N ALA A 362 -22.55 1.03 -7.30
CA ALA A 362 -23.70 1.64 -7.93
C ALA A 362 -23.92 0.92 -9.27
N GLU A 363 -25.17 0.54 -9.56
CA GLU A 363 -25.53 0.00 -10.86
C GLU A 363 -24.98 0.91 -11.97
N PRO A 364 -24.53 0.36 -13.10
CA PRO A 364 -23.98 1.18 -14.17
C PRO A 364 -25.05 2.18 -14.60
N VAL A 365 -24.77 3.46 -14.38
CA VAL A 365 -25.61 4.54 -14.92
C VAL A 365 -25.52 4.41 -16.43
N ALA A 366 -26.67 4.12 -17.06
CA ALA A 366 -26.80 4.07 -18.50
C ALA A 366 -26.11 5.28 -19.13
N SER A 367 -25.28 5.02 -20.14
CA SER A 367 -24.43 5.94 -20.87
C SER A 367 -25.08 7.32 -21.06
N GLY A 368 -24.69 8.28 -20.25
CA GLY A 368 -25.10 9.67 -20.35
C GLY A 368 -24.02 10.59 -19.82
N GLY A 369 -23.21 11.11 -20.74
CA GLY A 369 -22.38 12.30 -20.54
C GLY A 369 -21.14 12.11 -19.69
N ALA A 370 -19.98 12.16 -20.33
CA ALA A 370 -18.71 12.43 -19.65
C ALA A 370 -18.86 13.67 -18.77
N ARG A 371 -18.64 13.54 -17.47
CA ARG A 371 -18.58 14.70 -16.56
C ARG A 371 -17.31 15.49 -16.90
N ASP A 372 -17.49 16.71 -17.38
CA ASP A 372 -16.41 17.64 -17.64
C ASP A 372 -15.76 18.06 -16.32
N VAL A 373 -14.65 17.42 -15.99
CA VAL A 373 -13.87 17.68 -14.76
C VAL A 373 -13.18 19.05 -14.81
N ARG A 374 -13.18 19.72 -15.98
CA ARG A 374 -12.60 21.07 -16.18
C ARG A 374 -13.40 22.19 -15.47
N ALA A 375 -14.62 21.90 -15.01
CA ALA A 375 -15.45 22.89 -14.32
C ALA A 375 -15.09 23.12 -12.85
N LEU A 376 -14.13 22.40 -12.30
CA LEU A 376 -13.70 22.51 -10.90
C LEU A 376 -12.36 23.26 -10.80
N GLY A 377 -12.31 24.49 -11.34
CA GLY A 377 -11.28 25.53 -11.21
C GLY A 377 -9.94 25.13 -10.53
N PHE A 378 -8.90 24.94 -11.34
CA PHE A 378 -7.49 25.04 -10.95
C PHE A 378 -6.86 26.23 -11.67
#